data_353dd51092056ca8483c1b3e0cb272c7
#
_entry.id   353dd51092056ca8483c1b3e0cb272c7
#
_cell.length_a   1.000
_cell.length_b   1.000
_cell.length_c   1.000
_cell.angle_alpha   90.00
_cell.angle_beta   90.00
_cell.angle_gamma   90.00
#
_symmetry.space_group_name_H-M   'P 1'
#
loop_
_entity.id
_entity.type
_entity.pdbx_description
1 polymer ?
#
loop_
_entity_poly.entity_id
_entity_poly.type
_entity_poly.pdbx_seq_one_letter_code
_entity_poly.pdbx_strand_id
1 'polypeptide(L)'
;SLQTTYLDAVAKSGGIPVLIPPMSEGDLESIMEMIDGVIFVGGLDYNPCRYNQEKEAETVLINATRDNFDFAFINKVMTGYEVPVLGICLGMQLLNVHRGGDLVQDIPKTYPESGIKHASPDGWNKGFNEHSVRLVKGSRLYEIYQKEELQISTSHHQAVRNPGEGLKVVVRGQGTIGNS
;
A
#
# COMPACT_ATOMS: atom_id res chain seq x y z
N SER A 1 2.85 15.81 -2.80
CA SER A 1 3.64 16.16 -1.60
C SER A 1 3.47 15.10 -0.55
N LEU A 2 4.54 14.71 0.15
CA LEU A 2 4.46 13.79 1.29
C LEU A 2 3.67 14.47 2.41
N GLN A 3 2.71 13.74 3.00
CA GLN A 3 2.00 14.24 4.17
C GLN A 3 2.89 14.12 5.42
N THR A 4 3.00 15.19 6.18
CA THR A 4 3.80 15.22 7.44
C THR A 4 3.32 14.20 8.47
N THR A 5 2.08 13.73 8.37
CA THR A 5 1.49 12.71 9.23
C THR A 5 2.28 11.40 9.30
N TYR A 6 2.96 11.01 8.21
CA TYR A 6 3.85 9.83 8.23
C TYR A 6 5.09 10.07 9.11
N LEU A 7 5.70 11.25 8.98
CA LEU A 7 6.86 11.64 9.79
C LEU A 7 6.49 11.72 11.27
N ASP A 8 5.35 12.36 11.56
CA ASP A 8 4.83 12.47 12.92
C ASP A 8 4.54 11.10 13.54
N ALA A 9 4.02 10.15 12.75
CA ALA A 9 3.75 8.80 13.23
C ALA A 9 5.05 8.06 13.62
N VAL A 10 6.08 8.15 12.79
CA VAL A 10 7.40 7.57 13.10
C VAL A 10 7.99 8.21 14.35
N ALA A 11 8.00 9.55 14.44
CA ALA A 11 8.54 10.26 15.60
C ALA A 11 7.79 9.93 16.90
N LYS A 12 6.45 9.88 16.87
CA LYS A 12 5.62 9.49 18.02
C LYS A 12 5.83 8.03 18.45
N SER A 13 6.29 7.18 17.54
CA SER A 13 6.64 5.79 17.83
C SER A 13 8.08 5.63 18.34
N GLY A 14 8.82 6.72 18.56
CA GLY A 14 10.19 6.72 19.06
C GLY A 14 11.26 6.56 17.99
N GLY A 15 10.88 6.59 16.71
CA GLY A 15 11.81 6.53 15.59
C GLY A 15 12.27 7.91 15.11
N ILE A 16 13.32 7.94 14.32
CA ILE A 16 13.80 9.14 13.61
C ILE A 16 13.40 9.00 12.14
N PRO A 17 12.46 9.83 11.64
CA PRO A 17 12.04 9.74 10.25
C PRO A 17 13.11 10.32 9.31
N VAL A 18 13.52 9.53 8.33
CA VAL A 18 14.40 9.94 7.24
C VAL A 18 13.64 9.88 5.93
N LEU A 19 13.61 10.97 5.18
CA LEU A 19 13.03 11.02 3.85
C LEU A 19 14.03 10.52 2.82
N ILE A 20 13.61 9.54 2.02
CA ILE A 20 14.43 8.99 0.93
C ILE A 20 13.79 9.43 -0.40
N PRO A 21 14.30 10.49 -1.03
CA PRO A 21 13.88 10.87 -2.37
C PRO A 21 14.47 9.92 -3.42
N PRO A 22 13.95 9.91 -4.66
CA PRO A 22 14.63 9.25 -5.76
C PRO A 22 16.09 9.69 -5.88
N MET A 23 17.00 8.72 -5.83
CA MET A 23 18.45 8.94 -5.81
C MET A 23 19.19 7.86 -6.59
N SER A 24 20.52 7.97 -6.70
CA SER A 24 21.35 6.94 -7.31
C SER A 24 21.39 5.66 -6.48
N GLU A 25 21.76 4.55 -7.12
CA GLU A 25 21.87 3.27 -6.43
C GLU A 25 22.95 3.27 -5.33
N GLY A 26 24.10 3.91 -5.57
CA GLY A 26 25.17 4.00 -4.59
C GLY A 26 24.80 4.86 -3.37
N ASP A 27 24.06 5.96 -3.58
CA ASP A 27 23.56 6.78 -2.47
C ASP A 27 22.53 5.97 -1.64
N LEU A 28 21.69 5.19 -2.31
CA LEU A 28 20.72 4.34 -1.65
C LEU A 28 21.40 3.25 -0.77
N GLU A 29 22.50 2.67 -1.21
CA GLU A 29 23.30 1.74 -0.39
C GLU A 29 23.77 2.37 0.91
N SER A 30 24.34 3.58 0.79
CA SER A 30 24.82 4.33 1.96
C SER A 30 23.69 4.66 2.95
N ILE A 31 22.49 4.98 2.45
CA ILE A 31 21.31 5.20 3.29
C ILE A 31 20.88 3.91 3.98
N MET A 32 20.87 2.77 3.27
CA MET A 32 20.45 1.49 3.82
C MET A 32 21.31 1.00 4.99
N GLU A 33 22.58 1.42 5.07
CA GLU A 33 23.46 1.12 6.20
C GLU A 33 23.07 1.88 7.49
N MET A 34 22.25 2.93 7.39
CA MET A 34 21.90 3.82 8.51
C MET A 34 20.46 3.66 9.00
N ILE A 35 19.61 2.90 8.29
CA ILE A 35 18.19 2.80 8.61
C ILE A 35 17.84 1.44 9.21
N ASP A 36 16.91 1.45 10.16
CA ASP A 36 16.43 0.26 10.86
C ASP A 36 15.12 -0.29 10.29
N GLY A 37 14.53 0.36 9.31
CA GLY A 37 13.29 -0.07 8.66
C GLY A 37 12.84 0.86 7.56
N VAL A 38 11.94 0.38 6.69
CA VAL A 38 11.45 1.11 5.54
C VAL A 38 9.93 1.21 5.56
N ILE A 39 9.40 2.41 5.30
CA ILE A 39 7.98 2.64 5.10
C ILE A 39 7.73 3.14 3.67
N PHE A 40 7.04 2.34 2.88
CA PHE A 40 6.51 2.77 1.60
C PHE A 40 5.14 3.41 1.82
N VAL A 41 5.02 4.68 1.46
CA VAL A 41 3.85 5.52 1.74
C VAL A 41 2.83 5.50 0.61
N GLY A 42 1.64 6.04 0.88
CA GLY A 42 0.58 6.20 -0.10
C GLY A 42 0.91 7.13 -1.27
N GLY A 43 0.03 7.16 -2.25
CA GLY A 43 0.16 7.98 -3.46
C GLY A 43 -0.92 7.67 -4.49
N LEU A 44 -0.73 8.19 -5.71
CA LEU A 44 -1.47 7.82 -6.91
C LEU A 44 -1.09 6.41 -7.38
N ASP A 45 -1.60 5.96 -8.53
CA ASP A 45 -1.49 4.59 -8.98
C ASP A 45 -0.13 4.28 -9.65
N TYR A 46 0.38 3.08 -9.43
CA TYR A 46 1.48 2.54 -10.22
C TYR A 46 1.03 2.21 -11.64
N ASN A 47 1.99 2.24 -12.58
CA ASN A 47 1.72 1.86 -13.95
C ASN A 47 1.28 0.38 -14.02
N PRO A 48 0.08 0.07 -14.59
CA PRO A 48 -0.43 -1.30 -14.66
C PRO A 48 0.46 -2.28 -15.43
N CYS A 49 1.38 -1.81 -16.27
CA CYS A 49 2.39 -2.67 -16.89
C CYS A 49 3.28 -3.40 -15.85
N ARG A 50 3.39 -2.89 -14.62
CA ARG A 50 4.12 -3.53 -13.52
C ARG A 50 3.52 -4.87 -13.09
N TYR A 51 2.22 -5.05 -13.34
CA TYR A 51 1.48 -6.27 -13.05
C TYR A 51 0.74 -6.85 -14.26
N ASN A 52 1.34 -6.64 -15.46
CA ASN A 52 0.92 -7.21 -16.75
C ASN A 52 -0.52 -6.87 -17.17
N GLN A 53 -0.97 -5.65 -16.86
CA GLN A 53 -2.28 -5.16 -17.29
C GLN A 53 -2.15 -3.92 -18.18
N GLU A 54 -3.15 -3.70 -19.03
CA GLU A 54 -3.32 -2.44 -19.75
C GLU A 54 -3.91 -1.39 -18.81
N LYS A 55 -3.55 -0.13 -19.04
CA LYS A 55 -4.05 0.99 -18.22
C LYS A 55 -5.52 1.24 -18.49
N GLU A 56 -6.34 1.22 -17.45
CA GLU A 56 -7.73 1.65 -17.49
C GLU A 56 -7.85 3.19 -17.43
N ALA A 57 -9.02 3.70 -17.84
CA ALA A 57 -9.28 5.15 -17.91
C ALA A 57 -9.23 5.81 -16.52
N GLU A 58 -9.67 5.10 -15.50
CA GLU A 58 -9.78 5.56 -14.12
C GLU A 58 -8.41 5.64 -13.41
N THR A 59 -7.39 4.97 -13.95
CA THR A 59 -6.04 4.93 -13.37
C THR A 59 -5.33 6.26 -13.51
N VAL A 60 -4.92 6.85 -12.39
CA VAL A 60 -4.19 8.13 -12.30
C VAL A 60 -2.75 7.86 -11.90
N LEU A 61 -1.86 7.84 -12.87
CA LEU A 61 -0.47 7.42 -12.65
C LEU A 61 0.30 8.36 -11.72
N ILE A 62 1.05 7.76 -10.82
CA ILE A 62 2.13 8.43 -10.07
C ILE A 62 3.22 8.91 -11.05
N ASN A 63 4.04 9.86 -10.61
CA ASN A 63 5.18 10.33 -11.40
C ASN A 63 6.11 9.16 -11.75
N ALA A 64 6.53 9.05 -13.01
CA ALA A 64 7.35 7.96 -13.51
C ALA A 64 8.70 7.82 -12.78
N THR A 65 9.30 8.92 -12.34
CA THR A 65 10.55 8.89 -11.55
C THR A 65 10.32 8.17 -10.22
N ARG A 66 9.21 8.46 -9.55
CA ARG A 66 8.85 7.77 -8.31
C ARG A 66 8.47 6.31 -8.57
N ASP A 67 7.67 6.03 -9.60
CA ASP A 67 7.31 4.64 -9.96
C ASP A 67 8.56 3.78 -10.14
N ASN A 68 9.50 4.24 -10.96
CA ASN A 68 10.76 3.53 -11.22
C ASN A 68 11.60 3.38 -9.95
N PHE A 69 11.70 4.43 -9.15
CA PHE A 69 12.47 4.42 -7.91
C PHE A 69 11.87 3.46 -6.88
N ASP A 70 10.57 3.51 -6.64
CA ASP A 70 9.89 2.66 -5.66
C ASP A 70 10.11 1.16 -6.00
N PHE A 71 10.01 0.77 -7.28
CA PHE A 71 10.27 -0.62 -7.71
C PHE A 71 11.75 -1.02 -7.62
N ALA A 72 12.68 -0.13 -7.94
CA ALA A 72 14.10 -0.39 -7.74
C ALA A 72 14.44 -0.51 -6.24
N PHE A 73 13.89 0.38 -5.43
CA PHE A 73 14.12 0.41 -3.99
C PHE A 73 13.55 -0.82 -3.29
N ILE A 74 12.28 -1.19 -3.54
CA ILE A 74 11.70 -2.40 -2.93
C ILE A 74 12.48 -3.64 -3.32
N ASN A 75 12.91 -3.76 -4.57
CA ASN A 75 13.73 -4.89 -5.01
C ASN A 75 15.03 -4.96 -4.20
N LYS A 76 15.75 -3.84 -4.07
CA LYS A 76 17.00 -3.77 -3.30
C LYS A 76 16.79 -4.13 -1.82
N VAL A 77 15.76 -3.58 -1.20
CA VAL A 77 15.42 -3.86 0.21
C VAL A 77 15.13 -5.34 0.41
N MET A 78 14.28 -5.93 -0.43
CA MET A 78 13.81 -7.31 -0.26
C MET A 78 14.84 -8.37 -0.64
N THR A 79 15.88 -8.03 -1.39
CA THR A 79 16.93 -8.97 -1.82
C THR A 79 18.24 -8.80 -1.06
N GLY A 80 18.52 -7.62 -0.51
CA GLY A 80 19.83 -7.28 0.06
C GLY A 80 19.86 -6.94 1.54
N TYR A 81 18.68 -6.75 2.18
CA TYR A 81 18.64 -6.28 3.57
C TYR A 81 17.58 -7.00 4.41
N GLU A 82 17.91 -7.26 5.67
CA GLU A 82 16.99 -7.85 6.65
C GLU A 82 16.39 -6.76 7.55
N VAL A 83 15.68 -5.80 6.95
CA VAL A 83 15.00 -4.74 7.68
C VAL A 83 13.49 -4.88 7.59
N PRO A 84 12.73 -4.51 8.64
CA PRO A 84 11.28 -4.52 8.58
C PRO A 84 10.77 -3.52 7.53
N VAL A 85 9.76 -3.96 6.78
CA VAL A 85 9.12 -3.15 5.74
C VAL A 85 7.64 -3.00 6.05
N LEU A 86 7.15 -1.76 6.00
CA LEU A 86 5.73 -1.43 6.11
C LEU A 86 5.27 -0.75 4.82
N GLY A 87 4.27 -1.31 4.16
CA GLY A 87 3.57 -0.68 3.04
C GLY A 87 2.23 -0.09 3.49
N ILE A 88 1.99 1.19 3.21
CA ILE A 88 0.74 1.89 3.52
C ILE A 88 0.04 2.27 2.21
N CYS A 89 -1.19 1.82 1.99
CA CYS A 89 -1.99 2.09 0.79
C CYS A 89 -1.20 1.68 -0.48
N LEU A 90 -0.74 2.65 -1.29
CA LEU A 90 0.09 2.38 -2.47
C LEU A 90 1.34 1.56 -2.14
N GLY A 91 1.96 1.78 -0.97
CA GLY A 91 3.11 0.98 -0.53
C GLY A 91 2.77 -0.49 -0.27
N MET A 92 1.57 -0.81 0.19
CA MET A 92 1.09 -2.19 0.32
C MET A 92 0.87 -2.80 -1.08
N GLN A 93 0.34 -2.03 -2.03
CA GLN A 93 0.20 -2.46 -3.42
C GLN A 93 1.55 -2.72 -4.09
N LEU A 94 2.57 -1.88 -3.79
CA LEU A 94 3.96 -2.11 -4.22
C LEU A 94 4.49 -3.47 -3.78
N LEU A 95 4.33 -3.78 -2.48
CA LEU A 95 4.72 -5.09 -1.93
C LEU A 95 4.02 -6.23 -2.65
N ASN A 96 2.72 -6.09 -2.91
CA ASN A 96 1.94 -7.09 -3.63
C ASN A 96 2.46 -7.32 -5.06
N VAL A 97 2.61 -6.26 -5.83
CA VAL A 97 3.07 -6.30 -7.21
C VAL A 97 4.52 -6.81 -7.30
N HIS A 98 5.40 -6.37 -6.40
CA HIS A 98 6.78 -6.87 -6.32
C HIS A 98 6.84 -8.38 -6.10
N ARG A 99 5.88 -8.96 -5.39
CA ARG A 99 5.74 -10.40 -5.17
C ARG A 99 4.95 -11.14 -6.25
N GLY A 100 4.67 -10.48 -7.39
CA GLY A 100 3.96 -11.08 -8.52
C GLY A 100 2.44 -11.10 -8.39
N GLY A 101 1.88 -10.39 -7.40
CA GLY A 101 0.44 -10.17 -7.31
C GLY A 101 -0.05 -9.11 -8.29
N ASP A 102 -1.35 -8.95 -8.40
CA ASP A 102 -2.00 -7.95 -9.25
C ASP A 102 -3.04 -7.12 -8.52
N LEU A 103 -3.58 -6.11 -9.22
CA LEU A 103 -4.53 -5.16 -8.64
C LEU A 103 -5.84 -5.10 -9.45
N VAL A 104 -6.90 -4.75 -8.75
CA VAL A 104 -8.12 -4.15 -9.31
C VAL A 104 -7.83 -2.67 -9.51
N GLN A 105 -7.85 -2.19 -10.74
CA GLN A 105 -7.51 -0.80 -11.07
C GLN A 105 -8.59 0.19 -10.66
N ASP A 106 -9.86 -0.25 -10.62
CA ASP A 106 -10.98 0.56 -10.13
C ASP A 106 -12.07 -0.34 -9.52
N ILE A 107 -12.26 -0.21 -8.21
CA ILE A 107 -13.23 -1.01 -7.45
C ILE A 107 -14.66 -0.72 -7.91
N PRO A 108 -15.12 0.55 -8.02
CA PRO A 108 -16.49 0.84 -8.45
C PRO A 108 -16.84 0.27 -9.82
N LYS A 109 -15.89 0.27 -10.76
CA LYS A 109 -16.08 -0.26 -12.11
C LYS A 109 -16.09 -1.79 -12.11
N THR A 110 -15.20 -2.41 -11.33
CA THR A 110 -15.07 -3.87 -11.29
C THR A 110 -16.19 -4.51 -10.48
N TYR A 111 -16.65 -3.83 -9.42
CA TYR A 111 -17.66 -4.32 -8.47
C TYR A 111 -18.78 -3.30 -8.24
N PRO A 112 -19.56 -2.93 -9.26
CA PRO A 112 -20.58 -1.87 -9.16
C PRO A 112 -21.66 -2.19 -8.13
N GLU A 113 -21.94 -3.47 -7.88
CA GLU A 113 -22.98 -3.93 -6.94
C GLU A 113 -22.49 -4.07 -5.50
N SER A 114 -21.23 -3.76 -5.20
CA SER A 114 -20.67 -3.95 -3.85
C SER A 114 -21.34 -3.06 -2.79
N GLY A 115 -21.88 -1.90 -3.21
CA GLY A 115 -22.50 -0.91 -2.32
C GLY A 115 -21.52 -0.24 -1.35
N ILE A 116 -20.27 -0.70 -1.26
CA ILE A 116 -19.26 -0.15 -0.36
C ILE A 116 -18.54 0.99 -1.04
N LYS A 117 -18.52 2.13 -0.35
CA LYS A 117 -17.76 3.30 -0.79
C LYS A 117 -16.40 3.29 -0.13
N HIS A 118 -15.34 3.18 -0.93
CA HIS A 118 -13.95 3.17 -0.47
C HIS A 118 -13.30 4.56 -0.46
N ALA A 119 -14.03 5.59 -0.90
CA ALA A 119 -13.56 6.96 -0.96
C ALA A 119 -14.69 7.94 -0.66
N SER A 120 -14.33 9.21 -0.41
CA SER A 120 -15.28 10.31 -0.26
C SER A 120 -16.22 10.40 -1.49
N PRO A 121 -17.49 10.82 -1.31
CA PRO A 121 -18.40 11.11 -2.42
C PRO A 121 -17.85 12.12 -3.42
N ASP A 122 -16.95 13.00 -2.96
CA ASP A 122 -16.33 14.05 -3.79
C ASP A 122 -15.10 13.56 -4.57
N GLY A 123 -14.72 12.31 -4.39
CA GLY A 123 -13.58 11.65 -5.02
C GLY A 123 -12.60 11.04 -4.03
N TRP A 124 -11.91 9.99 -4.45
CA TRP A 124 -10.98 9.24 -3.62
C TRP A 124 -9.80 10.08 -3.07
N ASN A 125 -9.48 11.21 -3.69
CA ASN A 125 -8.41 12.12 -3.27
C ASN A 125 -8.91 13.37 -2.51
N LYS A 126 -10.22 13.45 -2.20
CA LYS A 126 -10.85 14.62 -1.58
C LYS A 126 -11.43 14.38 -0.20
N GLY A 127 -10.99 13.34 0.47
CA GLY A 127 -11.44 13.02 1.81
C GLY A 127 -11.47 11.52 2.07
N PHE A 128 -12.07 11.17 3.19
CA PHE A 128 -12.19 9.79 3.63
C PHE A 128 -13.64 9.36 3.65
N ASN A 129 -13.87 8.07 3.45
CA ASN A 129 -15.05 7.36 3.86
C ASN A 129 -14.68 6.39 4.99
N GLU A 130 -15.64 5.67 5.50
CA GLU A 130 -15.41 4.66 6.52
C GLU A 130 -16.11 3.37 6.14
N HIS A 131 -15.47 2.25 6.39
CA HIS A 131 -16.11 0.94 6.33
C HIS A 131 -15.49 -0.04 7.32
N SER A 132 -16.24 -1.10 7.63
CA SER A 132 -15.76 -2.18 8.47
C SER A 132 -14.80 -3.09 7.72
N VAL A 133 -13.79 -3.56 8.46
CA VAL A 133 -12.91 -4.64 8.04
C VAL A 133 -12.87 -5.73 9.09
N ARG A 134 -12.68 -6.98 8.65
CA ARG A 134 -12.51 -8.13 9.54
C ARG A 134 -11.04 -8.53 9.59
N LEU A 135 -10.51 -8.68 10.80
CA LEU A 135 -9.15 -9.15 11.05
C LEU A 135 -9.13 -10.69 11.19
N VAL A 136 -8.11 -11.30 10.61
CA VAL A 136 -7.89 -12.74 10.75
C VAL A 136 -7.28 -13.03 12.13
N LYS A 137 -7.93 -13.90 12.92
CA LYS A 137 -7.43 -14.34 14.23
C LYS A 137 -6.03 -14.94 14.11
N GLY A 138 -5.14 -14.62 15.05
CA GLY A 138 -3.75 -15.07 15.04
C GLY A 138 -2.85 -14.27 14.09
N SER A 139 -3.37 -13.24 13.41
CA SER A 139 -2.55 -12.29 12.68
C SER A 139 -1.96 -11.23 13.63
N ARG A 140 -0.82 -10.67 13.25
CA ARG A 140 -0.19 -9.58 14.01
C ARG A 140 -1.12 -8.38 14.21
N LEU A 141 -1.94 -8.04 13.22
CA LEU A 141 -2.93 -6.97 13.36
C LEU A 141 -4.01 -7.33 14.39
N TYR A 142 -4.49 -8.58 14.39
CA TYR A 142 -5.42 -9.04 15.41
C TYR A 142 -4.80 -8.97 16.82
N GLU A 143 -3.52 -9.34 16.97
CA GLU A 143 -2.81 -9.25 18.26
C GLU A 143 -2.65 -7.80 18.75
N ILE A 144 -2.45 -6.84 17.83
CA ILE A 144 -2.34 -5.42 18.17
C ILE A 144 -3.69 -4.84 18.59
N TYR A 145 -4.75 -5.10 17.83
CA TYR A 145 -6.05 -4.46 18.05
C TYR A 145 -6.95 -5.23 19.01
N GLN A 146 -6.73 -6.52 19.21
CA GLN A 146 -7.55 -7.43 20.05
C GLN A 146 -9.05 -7.37 19.67
N LYS A 147 -9.35 -7.20 18.39
CA LYS A 147 -10.70 -7.08 17.83
C LYS A 147 -10.80 -7.88 16.54
N GLU A 148 -11.95 -8.48 16.29
CA GLU A 148 -12.22 -9.19 15.02
C GLU A 148 -12.68 -8.23 13.92
N GLU A 149 -13.26 -7.10 14.30
CA GLU A 149 -13.79 -6.09 13.40
C GLU A 149 -13.32 -4.70 13.79
N LEU A 150 -12.96 -3.90 12.81
CA LEU A 150 -12.56 -2.51 12.97
C LEU A 150 -13.29 -1.63 11.96
N GLN A 151 -13.67 -0.43 12.39
CA GLN A 151 -14.01 0.67 11.49
C GLN A 151 -12.70 1.36 11.08
N ILE A 152 -12.49 1.51 9.78
CA ILE A 152 -11.30 2.17 9.24
C ILE A 152 -11.68 3.31 8.31
N SER A 153 -10.89 4.37 8.32
CA SER A 153 -10.98 5.44 7.34
C SER A 153 -10.32 4.99 6.04
N THR A 154 -10.99 5.22 4.91
CA THR A 154 -10.55 4.78 3.59
C THR A 154 -10.57 5.91 2.56
N SER A 155 -9.57 5.91 1.68
CA SER A 155 -9.50 6.83 0.54
C SER A 155 -8.69 6.16 -0.57
N HIS A 156 -9.30 5.19 -1.24
CA HIS A 156 -8.69 4.45 -2.34
C HIS A 156 -9.76 3.99 -3.35
N HIS A 157 -9.36 3.77 -4.59
CA HIS A 157 -10.22 3.19 -5.62
C HIS A 157 -9.66 1.88 -6.17
N GLN A 158 -8.44 1.53 -5.78
CA GLN A 158 -7.78 0.27 -6.16
C GLN A 158 -7.75 -0.72 -5.00
N ALA A 159 -7.63 -2.00 -5.32
CA ALA A 159 -7.48 -3.08 -4.35
C ALA A 159 -6.53 -4.17 -4.86
N VAL A 160 -6.00 -4.99 -3.95
CA VAL A 160 -5.33 -6.24 -4.31
C VAL A 160 -6.39 -7.19 -4.88
N ARG A 161 -6.11 -7.76 -6.07
CA ARG A 161 -6.93 -8.81 -6.68
C ARG A 161 -6.39 -10.18 -6.28
N ASN A 162 -5.15 -10.44 -6.64
CA ASN A 162 -4.44 -11.66 -6.28
C ASN A 162 -3.23 -11.32 -5.42
N PRO A 163 -3.11 -11.90 -4.22
CA PRO A 163 -1.93 -11.73 -3.39
C PRO A 163 -0.69 -12.30 -4.07
N GLY A 164 0.44 -11.58 -3.96
CA GLY A 164 1.74 -12.03 -4.44
C GLY A 164 2.30 -13.18 -3.62
N GLU A 165 3.34 -13.83 -4.14
CA GLU A 165 3.97 -14.99 -3.53
C GLU A 165 4.45 -14.71 -2.09
N GLY A 166 4.10 -15.60 -1.16
CA GLY A 166 4.45 -15.49 0.25
C GLY A 166 3.64 -14.50 1.06
N LEU A 167 2.75 -13.72 0.44
CA LEU A 167 1.87 -12.81 1.15
C LEU A 167 0.61 -13.51 1.66
N LYS A 168 0.13 -13.09 2.83
CA LYS A 168 -1.10 -13.60 3.44
C LYS A 168 -2.09 -12.46 3.65
N VAL A 169 -3.34 -12.69 3.25
CA VAL A 169 -4.43 -11.77 3.54
C VAL A 169 -4.82 -11.91 5.01
N VAL A 170 -4.61 -10.86 5.78
CA VAL A 170 -4.92 -10.82 7.23
C VAL A 170 -6.03 -9.84 7.58
N VAL A 171 -6.51 -9.06 6.60
CA VAL A 171 -7.62 -8.13 6.72
C VAL A 171 -8.50 -8.24 5.48
N ARG A 172 -9.82 -8.27 5.67
CA ARG A 172 -10.79 -8.28 4.57
C ARG A 172 -11.84 -7.20 4.79
N GLY A 173 -12.15 -6.44 3.75
CA GLY A 173 -13.32 -5.54 3.75
C GLY A 173 -14.62 -6.35 3.83
N GLN A 174 -15.63 -5.84 4.52
CA GLN A 174 -16.97 -6.43 4.44
C GLN A 174 -17.55 -6.17 3.04
N GLY A 175 -18.14 -7.21 2.43
CA GLY A 175 -18.69 -7.12 1.08
C GLY A 175 -17.68 -7.33 -0.05
N THR A 176 -16.43 -7.66 0.24
CA THR A 176 -15.50 -8.08 -0.80
C THR A 176 -15.95 -9.41 -1.38
N ILE A 177 -16.30 -9.41 -2.64
CA ILE A 177 -16.72 -10.60 -3.39
C ILE A 177 -15.49 -11.50 -3.50
N GLY A 178 -15.60 -12.70 -2.96
CA GLY A 178 -14.60 -13.75 -3.10
C GLY A 178 -14.29 -14.42 -1.76
N ASN A 179 -15.05 -15.48 -1.47
CA ASN A 179 -14.57 -16.54 -0.60
C ASN A 179 -13.48 -17.31 -1.37
N SER A 180 -12.25 -17.07 -1.09
CA SER A 180 -11.15 -17.97 -1.36
C SER A 180 -10.00 -17.68 -0.40
#